data_08b848e30f1a0906e20dcf11c8ee2bcf
#
_entry.id   08b848e30f1a0906e20dcf11c8ee2bcf
#
_cell.length_a   1.000
_cell.length_b   1.000
_cell.length_c   1.000
_cell.angle_alpha   90.00
_cell.angle_beta   90.00
_cell.angle_gamma   90.00
#
_symmetry.space_group_name_H-M   'P 1'
#
loop_
_entity.id
_entity.type
_entity.pdbx_description
1 polymer ?
#
loop_
_entity_poly.entity_id
_entity_poly.type
_entity_poly.pdbx_seq_one_letter_code
_entity_poly.pdbx_strand_id
1 'polypeptide(L)'
;MQDGTVANQLAGRLRLAAACLLAWMAAAAVFCVQAQPVTESSVKAAFLYKFTGFVDWPQGTFERSNDVLVIGVLGSDAVASDLEQMVAGRNVDGHPLGVRRPREGDTLRGLHVLFIAAEREARVRDLVQSTPGPVLVVTEQDAGLRLGAVLNFVNDGGKVRFTASLNAAEARGLRLSARLLAVAQSVEGHAR
;
A
#
# COMPACT_ATOMS: atom_id res chain seq x y z
N MET A 1 -10.32 75.80 13.41
CA MET A 1 -9.00 75.20 13.05
C MET A 1 -8.85 73.81 13.70
N GLN A 2 -9.88 72.91 13.53
CA GLN A 2 -9.96 71.57 14.17
C GLN A 2 -10.32 70.42 13.22
N ASP A 3 -10.59 70.69 11.93
CA ASP A 3 -11.11 69.65 11.03
C ASP A 3 -10.05 68.77 10.38
N GLY A 4 -8.76 69.18 10.41
CA GLY A 4 -7.68 68.41 9.78
C GLY A 4 -7.22 67.16 10.55
N THR A 5 -7.43 67.13 11.87
CA THR A 5 -6.89 66.08 12.75
C THR A 5 -7.78 64.80 12.70
N VAL A 6 -9.08 64.99 12.56
CA VAL A 6 -10.05 63.86 12.52
C VAL A 6 -9.98 63.12 11.20
N ALA A 7 -9.81 63.86 10.09
CA ALA A 7 -9.69 63.26 8.78
C ALA A 7 -8.40 62.37 8.64
N ASN A 8 -7.31 62.82 9.27
CA ASN A 8 -6.06 62.08 9.22
C ASN A 8 -6.06 60.81 10.09
N GLN A 9 -6.78 60.87 11.21
CA GLN A 9 -6.98 59.67 12.07
C GLN A 9 -7.89 58.63 11.43
N LEU A 10 -8.94 59.04 10.71
CA LEU A 10 -9.78 58.14 9.95
C LEU A 10 -9.06 57.46 8.78
N ALA A 11 -8.25 58.23 8.05
CA ALA A 11 -7.42 57.67 6.96
C ALA A 11 -6.38 56.66 7.45
N GLY A 12 -5.80 56.88 8.64
CA GLY A 12 -4.85 55.94 9.26
C GLY A 12 -5.52 54.63 9.69
N ARG A 13 -6.73 54.70 10.25
CA ARG A 13 -7.50 53.50 10.65
C ARG A 13 -7.98 52.68 9.45
N LEU A 14 -8.37 53.32 8.35
CA LEU A 14 -8.75 52.64 7.14
C LEU A 14 -7.54 51.88 6.48
N ARG A 15 -6.37 52.53 6.51
CA ARG A 15 -5.14 51.88 5.98
C ARG A 15 -4.71 50.69 6.81
N LEU A 16 -4.80 50.74 8.12
CA LEU A 16 -4.51 49.61 9.02
C LEU A 16 -5.54 48.49 8.86
N ALA A 17 -6.83 48.78 8.72
CA ALA A 17 -7.85 47.76 8.48
C ALA A 17 -7.67 47.06 7.11
N ALA A 18 -7.31 47.81 6.08
CA ALA A 18 -6.99 47.24 4.75
C ALA A 18 -5.73 46.36 4.76
N ALA A 19 -4.69 46.77 5.50
CA ALA A 19 -3.49 45.97 5.66
C ALA A 19 -3.73 44.63 6.41
N CYS A 20 -4.57 44.69 7.48
CA CYS A 20 -4.95 43.48 8.21
C CYS A 20 -5.82 42.53 7.38
N LEU A 21 -6.74 43.04 6.54
CA LEU A 21 -7.53 42.23 5.60
C LEU A 21 -6.66 41.56 4.51
N LEU A 22 -5.68 42.28 3.97
CA LEU A 22 -4.74 41.72 3.00
C LEU A 22 -3.84 40.66 3.64
N ALA A 23 -3.38 40.86 4.87
CA ALA A 23 -2.58 39.87 5.59
C ALA A 23 -3.41 38.62 5.93
N TRP A 24 -4.69 38.76 6.25
CA TRP A 24 -5.62 37.64 6.48
C TRP A 24 -5.91 36.84 5.21
N MET A 25 -6.10 37.51 4.07
CA MET A 25 -6.27 36.86 2.77
C MET A 25 -4.99 36.15 2.31
N ALA A 26 -3.82 36.70 2.56
CA ALA A 26 -2.54 36.04 2.26
C ALA A 26 -2.31 34.80 3.15
N ALA A 27 -2.72 34.82 4.41
CA ALA A 27 -2.63 33.67 5.31
C ALA A 27 -3.61 32.54 4.94
N ALA A 28 -4.78 32.87 4.38
CA ALA A 28 -5.74 31.87 3.93
C ALA A 28 -5.31 31.12 2.66
N ALA A 29 -4.43 31.69 1.84
CA ALA A 29 -3.91 31.05 0.62
C ALA A 29 -2.90 29.92 0.88
N VAL A 30 -2.36 29.77 2.09
CA VAL A 30 -1.32 28.79 2.43
C VAL A 30 -1.89 27.41 2.80
N PHE A 31 -3.21 27.30 3.04
CA PHE A 31 -3.86 26.03 3.37
C PHE A 31 -4.48 25.30 2.16
N CYS A 32 -3.90 25.44 0.98
CA CYS A 32 -4.20 24.51 -0.10
C CYS A 32 -3.48 23.18 0.24
N VAL A 33 -4.12 22.34 1.08
CA VAL A 33 -3.74 20.95 1.24
C VAL A 33 -3.85 20.32 -0.16
N GLN A 34 -2.73 20.17 -0.82
CA GLN A 34 -2.66 19.44 -2.08
C GLN A 34 -2.99 17.98 -1.75
N ALA A 35 -4.22 17.58 -2.02
CA ALA A 35 -4.57 16.17 -2.05
C ALA A 35 -3.65 15.52 -3.12
N GLN A 36 -2.66 14.77 -2.68
CA GLN A 36 -1.80 14.02 -3.58
C GLN A 36 -2.70 13.09 -4.40
N PRO A 37 -2.60 13.07 -5.72
CA PRO A 37 -3.38 12.14 -6.53
C PRO A 37 -3.06 10.73 -6.06
N VAL A 38 -4.09 9.95 -5.78
CA VAL A 38 -3.94 8.54 -5.42
C VAL A 38 -3.33 7.82 -6.60
N THR A 39 -2.08 7.39 -6.48
CA THR A 39 -1.35 6.68 -7.53
C THR A 39 -1.70 5.19 -7.52
N GLU A 40 -1.50 4.52 -8.66
CA GLU A 40 -1.67 3.06 -8.74
C GLU A 40 -0.74 2.33 -7.74
N SER A 41 0.50 2.82 -7.59
CA SER A 41 1.47 2.27 -6.63
C SER A 41 0.98 2.38 -5.19
N SER A 42 0.40 3.52 -4.81
CA SER A 42 -0.13 3.72 -3.44
C SER A 42 -1.34 2.83 -3.16
N VAL A 43 -2.18 2.56 -4.18
CA VAL A 43 -3.31 1.61 -4.06
C VAL A 43 -2.80 0.19 -3.88
N LYS A 44 -1.82 -0.25 -4.70
CA LYS A 44 -1.19 -1.57 -4.56
C LYS A 44 -0.52 -1.74 -3.20
N ALA A 45 0.21 -0.73 -2.74
CA ALA A 45 0.82 -0.72 -1.41
C ALA A 45 -0.24 -0.87 -0.29
N ALA A 46 -1.37 -0.14 -0.41
CA ALA A 46 -2.47 -0.26 0.55
C ALA A 46 -3.10 -1.65 0.57
N PHE A 47 -3.26 -2.28 -0.60
CA PHE A 47 -3.73 -3.66 -0.68
C PHE A 47 -2.73 -4.64 -0.04
N LEU A 48 -1.44 -4.54 -0.37
CA LEU A 48 -0.39 -5.39 0.21
C LEU A 48 -0.38 -5.30 1.73
N TYR A 49 -0.45 -4.08 2.28
CA TYR A 49 -0.60 -3.87 3.72
C TYR A 49 -1.87 -4.54 4.26
N LYS A 50 -3.01 -4.32 3.63
CA LYS A 50 -4.29 -4.88 4.08
C LYS A 50 -4.32 -6.41 4.04
N PHE A 51 -3.74 -7.01 3.02
CA PHE A 51 -3.71 -8.46 2.88
C PHE A 51 -3.08 -9.14 4.09
N THR A 52 -2.08 -8.53 4.73
CA THR A 52 -1.43 -9.10 5.92
C THR A 52 -2.39 -9.36 7.08
N GLY A 53 -3.45 -8.57 7.22
CA GLY A 53 -4.45 -8.77 8.28
C GLY A 53 -5.64 -9.67 7.88
N PHE A 54 -5.60 -10.28 6.68
CA PHE A 54 -6.67 -11.13 6.17
C PHE A 54 -6.19 -12.51 5.71
N VAL A 55 -4.97 -12.85 6.09
CA VAL A 55 -4.34 -14.15 5.81
C VAL A 55 -3.93 -14.80 7.11
N ASP A 56 -4.34 -16.05 7.31
CA ASP A 56 -3.87 -16.86 8.42
C ASP A 56 -2.66 -17.68 7.93
N TRP A 57 -1.53 -17.47 8.58
CA TRP A 57 -0.32 -18.28 8.39
C TRP A 57 -0.36 -19.55 9.23
N PRO A 58 0.28 -20.63 8.77
CA PRO A 58 0.36 -21.86 9.57
C PRO A 58 1.13 -21.65 10.86
N GLN A 59 0.84 -22.49 11.85
CA GLN A 59 1.56 -22.48 13.12
C GLN A 59 3.07 -22.63 12.90
N GLY A 60 3.86 -21.88 13.65
CA GLY A 60 5.33 -21.88 13.51
C GLY A 60 5.88 -20.94 12.45
N THR A 61 5.02 -20.19 11.72
CA THR A 61 5.50 -19.13 10.81
C THR A 61 6.16 -18.00 11.59
N PHE A 62 5.64 -17.69 12.76
CA PHE A 62 6.20 -16.73 13.71
C PHE A 62 6.63 -17.49 14.97
N GLU A 63 7.91 -17.41 15.33
CA GLU A 63 8.45 -18.10 16.52
C GLU A 63 8.11 -17.32 17.80
N ARG A 64 8.02 -15.99 17.69
CA ARG A 64 7.74 -15.07 18.78
C ARG A 64 6.59 -14.14 18.40
N SER A 65 5.85 -13.68 19.39
CA SER A 65 4.72 -12.77 19.20
C SER A 65 5.11 -11.39 18.63
N ASN A 66 6.39 -11.04 18.62
CA ASN A 66 6.91 -9.78 18.10
C ASN A 66 7.81 -9.95 16.87
N ASP A 67 7.84 -11.13 16.26
CA ASP A 67 8.57 -11.32 15.01
C ASP A 67 8.04 -10.41 13.93
N VAL A 68 8.94 -9.87 13.10
CA VAL A 68 8.58 -8.92 12.05
C VAL A 68 7.88 -9.65 10.92
N LEU A 69 6.68 -9.19 10.55
CA LEU A 69 6.01 -9.61 9.33
C LEU A 69 6.61 -8.85 8.15
N VAL A 70 7.38 -9.55 7.31
CA VAL A 70 8.17 -8.96 6.24
C VAL A 70 7.45 -9.06 4.90
N ILE A 71 7.26 -7.90 4.25
CA ILE A 71 6.70 -7.80 2.89
C ILE A 71 7.85 -7.53 1.92
N GLY A 72 8.09 -8.46 1.00
CA GLY A 72 9.03 -8.28 -0.10
C GLY A 72 8.35 -7.61 -1.29
N VAL A 73 8.99 -6.61 -1.88
CA VAL A 73 8.56 -5.98 -3.13
C VAL A 73 9.67 -6.11 -4.15
N LEU A 74 9.40 -6.84 -5.23
CA LEU A 74 10.34 -7.10 -6.30
C LEU A 74 9.84 -6.48 -7.61
N GLY A 75 10.65 -5.63 -8.22
CA GLY A 75 10.39 -5.04 -9.54
C GLY A 75 9.61 -3.72 -9.54
N SER A 76 9.22 -3.18 -8.37
CA SER A 76 8.55 -1.87 -8.30
C SER A 76 9.02 -1.03 -7.11
N ASP A 77 9.94 -0.10 -7.38
CA ASP A 77 10.42 0.84 -6.35
C ASP A 77 9.32 1.80 -5.86
N ALA A 78 8.37 2.17 -6.73
CA ALA A 78 7.26 3.02 -6.37
C ALA A 78 6.36 2.34 -5.31
N VAL A 79 5.94 1.09 -5.56
CA VAL A 79 5.15 0.32 -4.59
C VAL A 79 5.92 0.10 -3.29
N ALA A 80 7.22 -0.17 -3.37
CA ALA A 80 8.05 -0.36 -2.18
C ALA A 80 8.13 0.92 -1.33
N SER A 81 8.35 2.07 -1.95
CA SER A 81 8.44 3.37 -1.25
C SER A 81 7.11 3.75 -0.60
N ASP A 82 6.00 3.58 -1.33
CA ASP A 82 4.67 3.86 -0.78
C ASP A 82 4.34 2.92 0.39
N LEU A 83 4.71 1.64 0.27
CA LEU A 83 4.49 0.64 1.31
C LEU A 83 5.33 0.92 2.56
N GLU A 84 6.62 1.27 2.42
CA GLU A 84 7.50 1.64 3.54
C GLU A 84 6.93 2.80 4.35
N GLN A 85 6.44 3.85 3.67
CA GLN A 85 5.80 4.98 4.33
C GLN A 85 4.52 4.56 5.06
N MET A 86 3.73 3.68 4.42
CA MET A 86 2.45 3.23 4.96
C MET A 86 2.60 2.36 6.19
N VAL A 87 3.59 1.47 6.24
CA VAL A 87 3.75 0.50 7.35
C VAL A 87 4.63 1.01 8.48
N ALA A 88 5.26 2.18 8.35
CA ALA A 88 6.14 2.73 9.37
C ALA A 88 5.45 2.81 10.74
N GLY A 89 6.01 2.13 11.73
CA GLY A 89 5.48 2.07 13.10
C GLY A 89 4.16 1.32 13.26
N ARG A 90 3.69 0.60 12.24
CA ARG A 90 2.46 -0.20 12.30
C ARG A 90 2.75 -1.65 12.64
N ASN A 91 1.76 -2.29 13.20
CA ASN A 91 1.75 -3.73 13.42
C ASN A 91 0.44 -4.35 12.94
N VAL A 92 0.45 -5.66 12.75
CA VAL A 92 -0.72 -6.49 12.43
C VAL A 92 -0.65 -7.70 13.34
N ASP A 93 -1.71 -7.95 14.11
CA ASP A 93 -1.82 -9.06 15.07
C ASP A 93 -0.64 -9.17 16.06
N GLY A 94 -0.08 -8.00 16.45
CA GLY A 94 1.08 -7.92 17.34
C GLY A 94 2.45 -7.96 16.62
N HIS A 95 2.48 -8.26 15.32
CA HIS A 95 3.72 -8.34 14.54
C HIS A 95 4.05 -6.99 13.91
N PRO A 96 5.22 -6.39 14.20
CA PRO A 96 5.70 -5.22 13.48
C PRO A 96 5.83 -5.51 11.98
N LEU A 97 5.54 -4.50 11.15
CA LEU A 97 5.68 -4.64 9.70
C LEU A 97 7.04 -4.16 9.23
N GLY A 98 7.64 -4.91 8.31
CA GLY A 98 8.87 -4.54 7.63
C GLY A 98 8.75 -4.72 6.13
N VAL A 99 9.47 -3.89 5.36
CA VAL A 99 9.54 -3.98 3.91
C VAL A 99 10.96 -4.34 3.49
N ARG A 100 11.09 -5.27 2.57
CA ARG A 100 12.34 -5.62 1.89
C ARG A 100 12.19 -5.39 0.39
N ARG A 101 13.29 -4.99 -0.25
CA ARG A 101 13.38 -4.86 -1.71
C ARG A 101 14.37 -5.89 -2.25
N PRO A 102 13.95 -7.16 -2.38
CA PRO A 102 14.84 -8.19 -2.93
C PRO A 102 15.26 -7.81 -4.35
N ARG A 103 16.53 -8.02 -4.64
CA ARG A 103 17.10 -7.90 -5.98
C ARG A 103 17.23 -9.29 -6.61
N GLU A 104 17.59 -9.30 -7.87
CA GLU A 104 17.89 -10.55 -8.57
C GLU A 104 19.04 -11.31 -7.87
N GLY A 105 18.80 -12.58 -7.55
CA GLY A 105 19.75 -13.42 -6.84
C GLY A 105 19.67 -13.36 -5.32
N ASP A 106 18.91 -12.42 -4.75
CA ASP A 106 18.73 -12.36 -3.31
C ASP A 106 17.89 -13.54 -2.80
N THR A 107 18.14 -13.93 -1.55
CA THR A 107 17.30 -14.93 -0.89
C THR A 107 15.92 -14.38 -0.59
N LEU A 108 14.88 -15.18 -0.92
CA LEU A 108 13.49 -14.88 -0.59
C LEU A 108 13.04 -15.48 0.75
N ARG A 109 13.97 -16.08 1.51
CA ARG A 109 13.67 -16.62 2.84
C ARG A 109 13.32 -15.50 3.83
N GLY A 110 12.42 -15.82 4.75
CA GLY A 110 11.96 -14.89 5.79
C GLY A 110 11.01 -13.81 5.30
N LEU A 111 10.49 -13.94 4.07
CA LEU A 111 9.35 -13.15 3.60
C LEU A 111 8.04 -13.85 4.01
N HIS A 112 7.03 -13.05 4.33
CA HIS A 112 5.67 -13.50 4.61
C HIS A 112 4.73 -13.13 3.47
N VAL A 113 4.98 -11.99 2.83
CA VAL A 113 4.33 -11.55 1.59
C VAL A 113 5.41 -11.27 0.56
N LEU A 114 5.19 -11.65 -0.69
CA LEU A 114 6.06 -11.29 -1.80
C LEU A 114 5.23 -10.75 -2.95
N PHE A 115 5.40 -9.48 -3.26
CA PHE A 115 4.86 -8.86 -4.46
C PHE A 115 5.91 -8.90 -5.58
N ILE A 116 5.49 -9.40 -6.76
CA ILE A 116 6.33 -9.56 -7.95
C ILE A 116 5.74 -8.71 -9.08
N ALA A 117 6.43 -7.61 -9.41
CA ALA A 117 6.17 -6.76 -10.56
C ALA A 117 7.20 -7.06 -11.65
N ALA A 118 7.01 -8.14 -12.38
CA ALA A 118 7.91 -8.55 -13.48
C ALA A 118 7.13 -8.69 -14.78
N GLU A 119 7.68 -8.18 -15.87
CA GLU A 119 7.00 -8.18 -17.18
C GLU A 119 6.96 -9.56 -17.85
N ARG A 120 8.00 -10.39 -17.63
CA ARG A 120 8.15 -11.70 -18.30
C ARG A 120 7.55 -12.81 -17.44
N GLU A 121 6.57 -13.54 -18.00
CA GLU A 121 5.93 -14.67 -17.32
C GLU A 121 6.90 -15.74 -16.83
N ALA A 122 7.93 -16.05 -17.62
CA ALA A 122 8.97 -17.01 -17.22
C ALA A 122 9.64 -16.57 -15.92
N ARG A 123 9.95 -15.28 -15.78
CA ARG A 123 10.56 -14.73 -14.57
C ARG A 123 9.61 -14.80 -13.37
N VAL A 124 8.33 -14.48 -13.57
CA VAL A 124 7.32 -14.61 -12.51
C VAL A 124 7.21 -16.06 -12.05
N ARG A 125 7.15 -17.02 -13.01
CA ARG A 125 7.09 -18.45 -12.70
C ARG A 125 8.28 -18.90 -11.86
N ASP A 126 9.49 -18.54 -12.27
CA ASP A 126 10.71 -18.90 -11.54
C ASP A 126 10.73 -18.35 -10.13
N LEU A 127 10.32 -17.09 -9.95
CA LEU A 127 10.23 -16.45 -8.64
C LEU A 127 9.16 -17.10 -7.76
N VAL A 128 7.98 -17.39 -8.30
CA VAL A 128 6.91 -18.08 -7.58
C VAL A 128 7.37 -19.47 -7.13
N GLN A 129 8.03 -20.23 -8.00
CA GLN A 129 8.53 -21.58 -7.70
C GLN A 129 9.69 -21.58 -6.71
N SER A 130 10.58 -20.59 -6.80
CA SER A 130 11.73 -20.46 -5.90
C SER A 130 11.39 -19.83 -4.54
N THR A 131 10.18 -19.32 -4.37
CA THR A 131 9.75 -18.73 -3.09
C THR A 131 9.41 -19.84 -2.09
N PRO A 132 10.21 -20.01 -1.03
CA PRO A 132 10.03 -21.11 -0.08
C PRO A 132 9.02 -20.77 1.02
N GLY A 133 8.31 -21.78 1.52
CA GLY A 133 7.48 -21.69 2.71
C GLY A 133 6.10 -21.03 2.49
N PRO A 134 5.43 -20.70 3.59
CA PRO A 134 4.08 -20.14 3.58
C PRO A 134 4.12 -18.64 3.28
N VAL A 135 4.42 -18.29 2.04
CA VAL A 135 4.50 -16.90 1.59
C VAL A 135 3.28 -16.56 0.75
N LEU A 136 2.60 -15.46 1.08
CA LEU A 136 1.55 -14.87 0.27
C LEU A 136 2.17 -14.25 -0.99
N VAL A 137 2.16 -14.97 -2.09
CA VAL A 137 2.69 -14.46 -3.37
C VAL A 137 1.60 -13.68 -4.09
N VAL A 138 1.93 -12.43 -4.41
CA VAL A 138 1.08 -11.49 -5.13
C VAL A 138 1.77 -11.07 -6.42
N THR A 139 1.05 -11.09 -7.54
CA THR A 139 1.57 -10.69 -8.86
C THR A 139 0.67 -9.63 -9.50
N GLU A 140 1.04 -9.15 -10.68
CA GLU A 140 0.23 -8.24 -11.51
C GLU A 140 0.25 -8.65 -12.99
N GLN A 141 0.46 -9.95 -13.25
CA GLN A 141 0.49 -10.51 -14.60
C GLN A 141 -0.85 -11.13 -14.98
N ASP A 142 -1.25 -11.06 -16.23
CA ASP A 142 -2.50 -11.67 -16.72
C ASP A 142 -2.59 -13.17 -16.39
N ALA A 143 -1.46 -13.85 -16.41
CA ALA A 143 -1.35 -15.26 -16.08
C ALA A 143 -1.04 -15.53 -14.59
N GLY A 144 -1.04 -14.53 -13.73
CA GLY A 144 -0.48 -14.59 -12.37
C GLY A 144 -0.96 -15.78 -11.56
N LEU A 145 -2.26 -16.02 -11.46
CA LEU A 145 -2.81 -17.17 -10.73
C LEU A 145 -2.39 -18.51 -11.36
N ARG A 146 -2.35 -18.61 -12.69
CA ARG A 146 -1.88 -19.82 -13.40
C ARG A 146 -0.38 -20.09 -13.19
N LEU A 147 0.38 -19.06 -12.88
CA LEU A 147 1.81 -19.17 -12.54
C LEU A 147 2.02 -19.56 -11.06
N GLY A 148 0.96 -19.69 -10.27
CA GLY A 148 0.99 -20.13 -8.87
C GLY A 148 0.98 -18.99 -7.85
N ALA A 149 0.63 -17.76 -8.26
CA ALA A 149 0.37 -16.69 -7.32
C ALA A 149 -0.90 -16.96 -6.54
N VAL A 150 -0.93 -16.53 -5.27
CA VAL A 150 -2.11 -16.63 -4.42
C VAL A 150 -3.09 -15.52 -4.73
N LEU A 151 -2.58 -14.30 -4.93
CA LEU A 151 -3.34 -13.13 -5.33
C LEU A 151 -2.72 -12.53 -6.58
N ASN A 152 -3.56 -11.91 -7.42
CA ASN A 152 -3.07 -11.22 -8.61
C ASN A 152 -3.80 -9.89 -8.79
N PHE A 153 -3.05 -8.80 -8.89
CA PHE A 153 -3.62 -7.50 -9.23
C PHE A 153 -4.08 -7.48 -10.69
N VAL A 154 -5.21 -6.86 -10.91
CA VAL A 154 -5.80 -6.64 -12.22
C VAL A 154 -6.28 -5.21 -12.33
N ASN A 155 -6.25 -4.66 -13.53
CA ASN A 155 -6.80 -3.35 -13.82
C ASN A 155 -8.22 -3.51 -14.37
N ASP A 156 -9.18 -2.93 -13.68
CA ASP A 156 -10.59 -2.94 -14.08
C ASP A 156 -11.06 -1.48 -14.27
N GLY A 157 -11.09 -1.05 -15.50
CA GLY A 157 -11.53 0.31 -15.85
C GLY A 157 -10.69 1.41 -15.15
N GLY A 158 -9.38 1.25 -15.02
CA GLY A 158 -8.48 2.19 -14.36
C GLY A 158 -8.45 2.06 -12.83
N LYS A 159 -9.12 1.04 -12.27
CA LYS A 159 -9.12 0.74 -10.84
C LYS A 159 -8.32 -0.54 -10.57
N VAL A 160 -7.43 -0.49 -9.59
CA VAL A 160 -6.75 -1.69 -9.11
C VAL A 160 -7.74 -2.58 -8.39
N ARG A 161 -7.87 -3.80 -8.87
CA ARG A 161 -8.62 -4.90 -8.24
C ARG A 161 -7.66 -6.07 -8.03
N PHE A 162 -8.16 -7.16 -7.50
CA PHE A 162 -7.37 -8.39 -7.40
C PHE A 162 -8.25 -9.62 -7.58
N THR A 163 -7.62 -10.69 -8.02
CA THR A 163 -8.17 -12.04 -8.10
C THR A 163 -7.43 -12.94 -7.12
N ALA A 164 -8.04 -14.06 -6.69
CA ALA A 164 -7.50 -14.96 -5.69
C ALA A 164 -7.57 -16.42 -6.15
N SER A 165 -6.55 -17.21 -5.78
CA SER A 165 -6.52 -18.65 -5.95
C SER A 165 -6.50 -19.36 -4.60
N LEU A 166 -7.59 -20.06 -4.27
CA LEU A 166 -7.67 -20.87 -3.05
C LEU A 166 -6.73 -22.07 -3.12
N ASN A 167 -6.57 -22.69 -4.29
CA ASN A 167 -5.65 -23.80 -4.48
C ASN A 167 -4.19 -23.41 -4.24
N ALA A 168 -3.78 -22.23 -4.72
CA ALA A 168 -2.44 -21.72 -4.49
C ALA A 168 -2.21 -21.33 -3.02
N ALA A 169 -3.22 -20.80 -2.34
CA ALA A 169 -3.17 -20.51 -0.92
C ALA A 169 -2.99 -21.81 -0.10
N GLU A 170 -3.84 -22.81 -0.36
CA GLU A 170 -3.79 -24.12 0.31
C GLU A 170 -2.44 -24.82 0.10
N ALA A 171 -1.92 -24.81 -1.14
CA ALA A 171 -0.62 -25.39 -1.47
C ALA A 171 0.54 -24.75 -0.69
N ARG A 172 0.38 -23.52 -0.20
CA ARG A 172 1.35 -22.81 0.65
C ARG A 172 1.00 -22.85 2.13
N GLY A 173 -0.06 -23.59 2.50
CA GLY A 173 -0.54 -23.68 3.87
C GLY A 173 -1.20 -22.40 4.38
N LEU A 174 -1.58 -21.49 3.48
CA LEU A 174 -2.24 -20.23 3.83
C LEU A 174 -3.76 -20.37 3.80
N ARG A 175 -4.44 -19.62 4.65
CA ARG A 175 -5.90 -19.51 4.64
C ARG A 175 -6.30 -18.05 4.41
N LEU A 176 -7.11 -17.82 3.39
CA LEU A 176 -7.63 -16.49 3.07
C LEU A 176 -8.95 -16.27 3.79
N SER A 177 -9.10 -15.15 4.47
CA SER A 177 -10.34 -14.83 5.18
C SER A 177 -11.51 -14.62 4.21
N ALA A 178 -12.72 -14.96 4.65
CA ALA A 178 -13.94 -14.72 3.86
C ALA A 178 -14.11 -13.22 3.50
N ARG A 179 -13.63 -12.33 4.36
CA ARG A 179 -13.68 -10.87 4.09
C ARG A 179 -12.79 -10.47 2.92
N LEU A 180 -11.60 -11.08 2.81
CA LEU A 180 -10.70 -10.86 1.66
C LEU A 180 -11.36 -11.37 0.38
N LEU A 181 -11.91 -12.58 0.41
CA LEU A 181 -12.53 -13.21 -0.75
C LEU A 181 -13.77 -12.46 -1.23
N ALA A 182 -14.55 -11.87 -0.31
CA ALA A 182 -15.75 -11.11 -0.64
C ALA A 182 -15.48 -9.82 -1.45
N VAL A 183 -14.25 -9.28 -1.40
CA VAL A 183 -13.86 -8.07 -2.14
C VAL A 183 -12.96 -8.38 -3.34
N ALA A 184 -12.61 -9.64 -3.56
CA ALA A 184 -11.91 -10.09 -4.75
C ALA A 184 -12.81 -9.96 -5.98
N GLN A 185 -12.25 -9.62 -7.14
CA GLN A 185 -12.98 -9.57 -8.41
C GLN A 185 -13.41 -10.97 -8.85
N SER A 186 -12.55 -11.95 -8.63
CA SER A 186 -12.86 -13.38 -8.81
C SER A 186 -12.05 -14.24 -7.87
N VAL A 187 -12.57 -15.43 -7.58
CA VAL A 187 -11.90 -16.43 -6.76
C VAL A 187 -11.89 -17.74 -7.54
N GLU A 188 -10.70 -18.32 -7.71
CA GLU A 188 -10.49 -19.61 -8.36
C GLU A 188 -10.25 -20.70 -7.32
N GLY A 189 -10.76 -21.91 -7.58
CA GLY A 189 -10.65 -23.06 -6.68
C GLY A 189 -11.86 -23.21 -5.76
N HIS A 190 -11.89 -24.31 -5.01
CA HIS A 190 -12.96 -24.62 -4.07
C HIS A 190 -12.42 -24.55 -2.65
N ALA A 191 -13.15 -23.85 -1.76
CA ALA A 191 -12.94 -23.99 -0.33
C ALA A 191 -13.38 -25.41 0.09
N ARG A 192 -12.47 -26.20 0.64
CA ARG A 192 -12.79 -27.49 1.28
C ARG A 192 -13.27 -27.30 2.71
#